data_e753282bf92f3e3467f89e7c656b3cf0
#
_entry.id   e753282bf92f3e3467f89e7c656b3cf0
#
_cell.length_a   1.000
_cell.length_b   1.000
_cell.length_c   1.000
_cell.angle_alpha   90.00
_cell.angle_beta   90.00
_cell.angle_gamma   90.00
#
_symmetry.space_group_name_H-M   'P 1'
#
loop_
_entity.id
_entity.type
_entity.pdbx_description
1 polymer ?
#
loop_
_entity_poly.entity_id
_entity_poly.type
_entity_poly.pdbx_seq_one_letter_code
_entity_poly.pdbx_strand_id
1 'polypeptide(L)'
;VSKDIPDDDQIHLSFDDFTIIKNHFSNIITIQDLVKKHNNLTFNELQLKLYSNCNNFISVQGGSSVLASYFGGKNIIFAKKGGEVNNNSYSWFHKLSGAKIFHENDNFKLIETIKNEFL
;
A
#
# COMPACT_ATOMS: atom_id res chain seq x y z
N VAL A 1 -19.07 -13.26 4.73
CA VAL A 1 -17.93 -12.40 4.46
C VAL A 1 -18.46 -11.06 3.98
N SER A 2 -18.16 -9.98 4.70
CA SER A 2 -18.61 -8.65 4.32
C SER A 2 -18.01 -8.26 2.97
N LYS A 3 -18.84 -7.69 2.10
CA LYS A 3 -18.40 -7.05 0.86
C LYS A 3 -18.00 -5.60 1.07
N ASP A 4 -18.26 -5.09 2.26
CA ASP A 4 -17.96 -3.72 2.62
C ASP A 4 -16.45 -3.54 2.82
N ILE A 5 -15.98 -2.36 2.52
CA ILE A 5 -14.61 -1.96 2.82
C ILE A 5 -14.50 -1.93 4.34
N PRO A 6 -13.49 -2.61 4.93
CA PRO A 6 -13.32 -2.56 6.38
C PRO A 6 -13.20 -1.12 6.86
N ASP A 7 -14.01 -0.76 7.83
CA ASP A 7 -13.86 0.49 8.57
C ASP A 7 -12.83 0.26 9.66
N ASP A 8 -11.71 0.98 9.58
CA ASP A 8 -10.68 0.92 10.62
C ASP A 8 -10.98 1.97 11.68
N ASP A 9 -11.75 1.58 12.68
CA ASP A 9 -12.15 2.43 13.80
C ASP A 9 -10.96 2.98 14.63
N GLN A 10 -9.75 2.53 14.36
CA GLN A 10 -8.61 2.86 15.21
C GLN A 10 -7.93 4.18 14.85
N ILE A 11 -8.13 4.71 13.66
CA ILE A 11 -7.51 5.97 13.25
C ILE A 11 -8.50 6.80 12.42
N HIS A 12 -9.30 7.61 13.07
CA HIS A 12 -10.02 8.69 12.41
C HIS A 12 -9.05 9.80 12.04
N LEU A 13 -8.40 9.68 10.90
CA LEU A 13 -7.71 10.80 10.29
C LEU A 13 -8.77 11.65 9.59
N SER A 14 -8.93 12.88 10.06
CA SER A 14 -9.86 13.87 9.49
C SER A 14 -9.42 14.41 8.11
N PHE A 15 -8.68 13.61 7.34
CA PHE A 15 -8.27 13.95 5.99
C PHE A 15 -9.32 13.48 4.99
N ASP A 16 -9.84 14.40 4.23
CA ASP A 16 -10.71 14.09 3.09
C ASP A 16 -9.86 13.78 1.85
N ASP A 17 -9.11 12.69 1.91
CA ASP A 17 -8.25 12.23 0.82
C ASP A 17 -9.05 11.97 -0.47
N PHE A 18 -10.31 11.54 -0.35
CA PHE A 18 -11.16 11.28 -1.51
C PHE A 18 -11.49 12.54 -2.29
N THR A 19 -11.80 13.64 -1.61
CA THR A 19 -12.05 14.92 -2.28
C THR A 19 -10.79 15.43 -2.95
N ILE A 20 -9.63 15.31 -2.31
CA ILE A 20 -8.33 15.68 -2.89
C ILE A 20 -8.06 14.85 -4.15
N ILE A 21 -8.21 13.52 -4.08
CA ILE A 21 -7.98 12.62 -5.20
C ILE A 21 -8.92 12.97 -6.37
N LYS A 22 -10.21 13.12 -6.12
CA LYS A 22 -11.19 13.42 -7.16
C LYS A 22 -10.95 14.77 -7.84
N ASN A 23 -10.55 15.78 -7.07
CA ASN A 23 -10.40 17.15 -7.59
C ASN A 23 -9.07 17.36 -8.33
N HIS A 24 -8.03 16.63 -7.99
CA HIS A 24 -6.68 16.89 -8.49
C HIS A 24 -6.07 15.73 -9.29
N PHE A 25 -6.62 14.50 -9.19
CA PHE A 25 -6.00 13.30 -9.76
C PHE A 25 -7.05 12.40 -10.43
N SER A 26 -7.57 12.81 -11.58
CA SER A 26 -8.63 12.09 -12.29
C SER A 26 -8.22 10.70 -12.82
N ASN A 27 -6.92 10.41 -12.89
CA ASN A 27 -6.38 9.13 -13.35
C ASN A 27 -6.15 8.11 -12.23
N ILE A 28 -6.41 8.49 -10.96
CA ILE A 28 -6.29 7.57 -9.84
C ILE A 28 -7.59 6.77 -9.71
N ILE A 29 -7.44 5.45 -9.62
CA ILE A 29 -8.53 4.51 -9.36
C ILE A 29 -8.46 4.13 -7.88
N THR A 30 -9.56 4.34 -7.15
CA THR A 30 -9.65 3.97 -5.74
C THR A 30 -10.13 2.53 -5.58
N ILE A 31 -9.81 1.90 -4.46
CA ILE A 31 -10.34 0.56 -4.15
C ILE A 31 -11.87 0.58 -4.03
N GLN A 32 -12.45 1.68 -3.58
CA GLN A 32 -13.90 1.89 -3.49
C GLN A 32 -14.56 1.86 -4.88
N ASP A 33 -13.91 2.44 -5.88
CA ASP A 33 -14.41 2.40 -7.26
C ASP A 33 -14.35 0.98 -7.82
N LEU A 34 -13.29 0.25 -7.49
CA LEU A 34 -13.13 -1.15 -7.90
C LEU A 34 -14.15 -2.07 -7.22
N VAL A 35 -14.43 -1.88 -5.93
CA VAL A 35 -15.45 -2.67 -5.20
C VAL A 35 -16.82 -2.47 -5.81
N LYS A 36 -17.21 -1.23 -6.16
CA LYS A 36 -18.48 -0.94 -6.83
C LYS A 36 -18.58 -1.60 -8.20
N LYS A 37 -17.47 -1.63 -8.95
CA LYS A 37 -17.41 -2.21 -10.29
C LYS A 37 -17.39 -3.75 -10.28
N HIS A 38 -16.82 -4.35 -9.23
CA HIS A 38 -16.63 -5.80 -9.10
C HIS A 38 -17.42 -6.36 -7.91
N ASN A 39 -18.74 -6.15 -7.90
CA ASN A 39 -19.64 -6.50 -6.80
C ASN A 39 -19.79 -8.01 -6.53
N ASN A 40 -19.23 -8.85 -7.38
CA ASN A 40 -19.17 -10.31 -7.23
C ASN A 40 -17.95 -10.80 -6.44
N LEU A 41 -17.02 -9.90 -6.09
CA LEU A 41 -15.83 -10.20 -5.30
C LEU A 41 -15.94 -9.63 -3.88
N THR A 42 -15.35 -10.33 -2.93
CA THR A 42 -15.11 -9.76 -1.60
C THR A 42 -13.98 -8.74 -1.67
N PHE A 43 -13.88 -7.87 -0.68
CA PHE A 43 -12.76 -6.92 -0.59
C PHE A 43 -11.40 -7.62 -0.64
N ASN A 44 -11.24 -8.71 0.12
CA ASN A 44 -9.97 -9.46 0.16
C ASN A 44 -9.62 -10.11 -1.18
N GLU A 45 -10.59 -10.69 -1.87
CA GLU A 45 -10.37 -11.26 -3.21
C GLU A 45 -9.96 -10.19 -4.21
N LEU A 46 -10.61 -9.04 -4.16
CA LEU A 46 -10.28 -7.91 -5.02
C LEU A 46 -8.87 -7.38 -4.73
N GLN A 47 -8.52 -7.23 -3.45
CA GLN A 47 -7.18 -6.79 -3.04
C GLN A 47 -6.09 -7.75 -3.51
N LEU A 48 -6.28 -9.06 -3.33
CA LEU A 48 -5.33 -10.07 -3.79
C LEU A 48 -5.18 -10.06 -5.31
N LYS A 49 -6.29 -9.94 -6.04
CA LYS A 49 -6.25 -9.82 -7.51
C LYS A 49 -5.54 -8.55 -7.96
N LEU A 50 -5.77 -7.43 -7.29
CA LEU A 50 -5.09 -6.18 -7.59
C LEU A 50 -3.58 -6.32 -7.38
N TYR A 51 -3.16 -6.84 -6.23
CA TYR A 51 -1.75 -7.00 -5.90
C TYR A 51 -1.04 -7.97 -6.84
N SER A 52 -1.70 -9.08 -7.24
CA SER A 52 -1.12 -10.04 -8.18
C SER A 52 -0.88 -9.49 -9.59
N ASN A 53 -1.46 -8.35 -9.92
CA ASN A 53 -1.28 -7.66 -11.20
C ASN A 53 -0.38 -6.41 -11.08
N CYS A 54 0.23 -6.19 -9.94
CA CYS A 54 1.13 -5.05 -9.69
C CYS A 54 2.56 -5.55 -9.45
N ASN A 55 3.53 -4.75 -9.90
CA ASN A 55 4.95 -4.98 -9.65
C ASN A 55 5.60 -3.85 -8.84
N ASN A 56 4.88 -2.75 -8.65
CA ASN A 56 5.36 -1.59 -7.92
C ASN A 56 4.36 -1.22 -6.84
N PHE A 57 4.84 -1.15 -5.61
CA PHE A 57 4.03 -0.86 -4.44
C PHE A 57 4.63 0.30 -3.65
N ILE A 58 3.77 1.17 -3.18
CA ILE A 58 4.09 2.16 -2.15
C ILE A 58 3.15 1.84 -0.99
N SER A 59 3.71 1.57 0.16
CA SER A 59 2.94 1.17 1.34
C SER A 59 3.39 1.92 2.59
N VAL A 60 2.51 2.00 3.55
CA VAL A 60 2.86 2.43 4.91
C VAL A 60 3.07 1.20 5.78
N GLN A 61 3.72 1.39 6.91
CA GLN A 61 3.90 0.38 7.93
C GLN A 61 2.59 -0.36 8.27
N GLY A 62 2.67 -1.68 8.46
CA GLY A 62 1.57 -2.53 8.86
C GLY A 62 1.30 -3.68 7.88
N GLY A 63 0.14 -4.33 8.02
CA GLY A 63 -0.21 -5.51 7.23
C GLY A 63 -0.15 -5.33 5.72
N SER A 64 -0.47 -4.15 5.22
CA SER A 64 -0.41 -3.85 3.78
C SER A 64 1.01 -3.91 3.22
N SER A 65 2.02 -3.46 3.99
CA SER A 65 3.43 -3.55 3.57
C SER A 65 3.93 -4.99 3.53
N VAL A 66 3.50 -5.80 4.49
CA VAL A 66 3.77 -7.25 4.50
C VAL A 66 3.13 -7.90 3.29
N LEU A 67 1.83 -7.68 3.09
CA LEU A 67 1.08 -8.28 1.99
C LEU A 67 1.68 -7.91 0.62
N ALA A 68 1.98 -6.64 0.37
CA ALA A 68 2.63 -6.20 -0.87
C ALA A 68 3.95 -6.94 -1.11
N SER A 69 4.74 -7.16 -0.05
CA SER A 69 6.02 -7.85 -0.16
C SER A 69 5.93 -9.32 -0.54
N TYR A 70 4.75 -9.95 -0.41
CA TYR A 70 4.52 -11.33 -0.88
C TYR A 70 4.35 -11.44 -2.40
N PHE A 71 4.05 -10.34 -3.11
CA PHE A 71 3.77 -10.38 -4.54
C PHE A 71 4.98 -10.11 -5.43
N GLY A 72 6.16 -9.94 -4.85
CA GLY A 72 7.38 -9.66 -5.62
C GLY A 72 7.48 -8.20 -6.07
N GLY A 73 8.26 -7.96 -7.13
CA GLY A 73 8.46 -6.62 -7.66
C GLY A 73 9.22 -5.69 -6.72
N LYS A 74 8.78 -4.43 -6.62
CA LYS A 74 9.38 -3.41 -5.76
C LYS A 74 8.35 -2.91 -4.75
N ASN A 75 8.71 -2.81 -3.46
CA ASN A 75 7.88 -2.23 -2.42
C ASN A 75 8.65 -1.14 -1.67
N ILE A 76 8.19 0.10 -1.79
CA ILE A 76 8.70 1.24 -1.02
C ILE A 76 7.80 1.38 0.21
N ILE A 77 8.37 1.17 1.40
CA ILE A 77 7.66 1.16 2.67
C ILE A 77 7.98 2.44 3.43
N PHE A 78 6.96 3.23 3.72
CA PHE A 78 7.10 4.40 4.57
C PHE A 78 6.79 4.07 6.02
N ALA A 79 7.80 4.21 6.91
CA ALA A 79 7.65 3.95 8.33
C ALA A 79 8.62 4.80 9.14
N LYS A 80 8.11 5.66 10.04
CA LYS A 80 8.94 6.54 10.86
C LYS A 80 9.40 5.90 12.16
N LYS A 81 8.56 5.08 12.77
CA LYS A 81 8.79 4.47 14.09
C LYS A 81 7.94 3.21 14.22
N GLY A 82 8.23 2.40 15.22
CA GLY A 82 7.46 1.20 15.53
C GLY A 82 8.33 -0.03 15.65
N GLY A 83 7.72 -1.16 16.00
CA GLY A 83 8.43 -2.41 16.24
C GLY A 83 9.22 -2.89 15.02
N GLU A 84 8.65 -2.79 13.84
CA GLU A 84 9.29 -3.22 12.59
C GLU A 84 10.53 -2.37 12.27
N VAL A 85 10.47 -1.06 12.53
CA VAL A 85 11.62 -0.16 12.35
C VAL A 85 12.71 -0.46 13.38
N ASN A 86 12.31 -0.56 14.65
CA ASN A 86 13.26 -0.79 15.77
C ASN A 86 13.97 -2.15 15.64
N ASN A 87 13.30 -3.16 15.12
CA ASN A 87 13.83 -4.50 14.91
C ASN A 87 14.43 -4.71 13.52
N ASN A 88 14.52 -3.65 12.70
CA ASN A 88 15.00 -3.72 11.32
C ASN A 88 14.28 -4.81 10.49
N SER A 89 12.97 -4.98 10.70
CA SER A 89 12.20 -6.07 10.10
C SER A 89 12.16 -6.01 8.58
N TYR A 90 12.17 -4.82 8.00
CA TYR A 90 12.11 -4.64 6.55
C TYR A 90 13.34 -5.20 5.81
N SER A 91 14.46 -5.36 6.49
CA SER A 91 15.68 -5.92 5.91
C SER A 91 15.54 -7.37 5.42
N TRP A 92 14.58 -8.12 5.93
CA TRP A 92 14.34 -9.50 5.54
C TRP A 92 13.05 -9.72 4.72
N PHE A 93 12.24 -8.69 4.47
CA PHE A 93 11.00 -8.82 3.69
C PHE A 93 11.24 -9.32 2.26
N HIS A 94 12.41 -9.08 1.69
CA HIS A 94 12.81 -9.68 0.41
C HIS A 94 12.73 -11.21 0.40
N LYS A 95 12.82 -11.86 1.56
CA LYS A 95 12.72 -13.33 1.69
C LYS A 95 11.31 -13.85 1.48
N LEU A 96 10.28 -13.00 1.56
CA LEU A 96 8.89 -13.40 1.37
C LEU A 96 8.61 -13.85 -0.06
N SER A 97 9.19 -13.15 -1.05
CA SER A 97 8.96 -13.45 -2.47
C SER A 97 10.10 -13.00 -3.41
N GLY A 98 11.22 -12.54 -2.88
CA GLY A 98 12.27 -11.90 -3.67
C GLY A 98 11.99 -10.44 -4.04
N ALA A 99 10.99 -9.81 -3.44
CA ALA A 99 10.69 -8.39 -3.66
C ALA A 99 11.88 -7.49 -3.30
N LYS A 100 12.11 -6.45 -4.11
CA LYS A 100 13.06 -5.39 -3.79
C LYS A 100 12.42 -4.42 -2.82
N ILE A 101 12.94 -4.35 -1.60
CA ILE A 101 12.38 -3.57 -0.50
C ILE A 101 13.19 -2.31 -0.27
N PHE A 102 12.49 -1.18 -0.17
CA PHE A 102 13.03 0.11 0.23
C PHE A 102 12.28 0.56 1.48
N HIS A 103 12.99 0.94 2.52
CA HIS A 103 12.40 1.50 3.73
C HIS A 103 12.82 2.95 3.88
N GLU A 104 11.84 3.84 3.90
CA GLU A 104 12.03 5.28 4.06
C GLU A 104 11.29 5.78 5.30
N ASN A 105 11.95 6.64 6.06
CA ASN A 105 11.39 7.25 7.26
C ASN A 105 11.22 8.77 7.17
N ASP A 106 11.61 9.32 6.04
CA ASP A 106 11.55 10.75 5.74
C ASP A 106 10.81 10.99 4.41
N ASN A 107 9.99 12.03 4.36
CA ASN A 107 9.16 12.33 3.20
C ASN A 107 9.98 12.71 1.95
N PHE A 108 11.10 13.42 2.12
CA PHE A 108 11.94 13.83 0.98
C PHE A 108 12.63 12.62 0.38
N LYS A 109 13.17 11.76 1.23
CA LYS A 109 13.77 10.48 0.78
C LYS A 109 12.74 9.58 0.13
N LEU A 110 11.52 9.49 0.68
CA LEU A 110 10.43 8.74 0.06
C LEU A 110 10.17 9.21 -1.37
N ILE A 111 10.04 10.52 -1.58
CA ILE A 111 9.79 11.11 -2.90
C ILE A 111 10.98 10.83 -3.85
N GLU A 112 12.20 10.96 -3.36
CA GLU A 112 13.42 10.67 -4.14
C GLU A 112 13.46 9.20 -4.57
N THR A 113 13.21 8.28 -3.64
CA THR A 113 13.17 6.84 -3.92
C THR A 113 12.07 6.49 -4.93
N ILE A 114 10.87 7.09 -4.80
CA ILE A 114 9.79 6.91 -5.79
C ILE A 114 10.23 7.37 -7.18
N LYS A 115 10.86 8.53 -7.29
CA LYS A 115 11.35 9.06 -8.57
C LYS A 115 12.42 8.15 -9.20
N ASN A 116 13.33 7.65 -8.39
CA ASN A 116 14.45 6.83 -8.89
C ASN A 116 14.02 5.42 -9.28
N GLU A 117 13.02 4.86 -8.62
CA GLU A 117 12.67 3.44 -8.80
C GLU A 117 11.41 3.22 -9.64
N PHE A 118 10.52 4.21 -9.76
CA PHE A 118 9.22 4.05 -10.42
C PHE A 118 9.02 4.97 -11.62
N LEU A 119 9.78 6.04 -11.76
CA LEU A 119 9.69 7.01 -12.86
C LEU A 119 10.94 7.01 -13.72
#